data_d21ab1f05a1f01c127f52311f460a6a3
#
_entry.id   d21ab1f05a1f01c127f52311f460a6a3
#
_cell.length_a   1.000
_cell.length_b   1.000
_cell.length_c   1.000
_cell.angle_alpha   90.00
_cell.angle_beta   90.00
_cell.angle_gamma   90.00
#
_symmetry.space_group_name_H-M   'P 1'
#
loop_
_entity.id
_entity.type
_entity.pdbx_description
1 polymer ?
#
loop_
_entity_poly.entity_id
_entity_poly.type
_entity_poly.pdbx_seq_one_letter_code
_entity_poly.pdbx_strand_id
1 'polypeptide(L)'
;MSVTRKIDEVNIFDVFCGRGVYADGGLGSPIRTVQAVKEVRDTHPSDKRINLFFNDAEDSYVKQVKQYINENYPDNKNFCKITYLCGSAEELLKKLCGKLSKTSFTTKNFFFIDPYGYKS
;
A
#
# COMPACT_ATOMS: atom_id res chain seq x y z
N MET A 1 -28.88 21.27 -1.15
CA MET A 1 -28.48 19.91 -1.53
C MET A 1 -27.05 19.65 -1.12
N SER A 2 -26.86 18.56 -0.46
CA SER A 2 -25.51 18.16 -0.08
C SER A 2 -24.84 17.42 -1.23
N VAL A 3 -23.66 17.89 -1.62
CA VAL A 3 -22.87 17.18 -2.63
C VAL A 3 -21.79 16.40 -1.89
N THR A 4 -22.17 15.23 -1.42
CA THR A 4 -21.21 14.36 -0.76
C THR A 4 -20.62 13.42 -1.80
N ARG A 5 -19.36 13.59 -2.09
CA ARG A 5 -18.67 12.69 -3.01
C ARG A 5 -18.28 11.42 -2.28
N LYS A 6 -18.79 10.33 -2.79
CA LYS A 6 -18.50 9.03 -2.24
C LYS A 6 -17.14 8.58 -2.77
N ILE A 7 -16.27 8.18 -1.86
CA ILE A 7 -14.98 7.65 -2.27
C ILE A 7 -15.17 6.19 -2.67
N ASP A 8 -14.85 5.87 -3.92
CA ASP A 8 -15.01 4.52 -4.48
C ASP A 8 -13.72 3.73 -4.45
N GLU A 9 -12.60 4.43 -4.49
CA GLU A 9 -11.30 3.77 -4.62
C GLU A 9 -10.25 4.49 -3.80
N VAL A 10 -9.42 3.71 -3.11
CA VAL A 10 -8.30 4.24 -2.34
C VAL A 10 -7.04 3.57 -2.82
N ASN A 11 -6.04 4.37 -3.16
CA ASN A 11 -4.71 3.89 -3.54
C ASN A 11 -3.72 4.31 -2.47
N ILE A 12 -2.96 3.36 -1.96
CA ILE A 12 -1.95 3.62 -0.95
C ILE A 12 -0.61 3.20 -1.52
N PHE A 13 0.30 4.15 -1.60
CA PHE A 13 1.64 3.95 -2.16
C PHE A 13 2.67 4.01 -1.05
N ASP A 14 3.36 2.91 -0.79
CA ASP A 14 4.48 2.86 0.13
C ASP A 14 5.75 2.85 -0.73
N VAL A 15 6.35 4.01 -0.88
CA VAL A 15 7.44 4.25 -1.83
C VAL A 15 8.74 3.58 -1.39
N PHE A 16 8.94 3.45 -0.08
CA PHE A 16 10.11 2.78 0.51
C PHE A 16 9.61 1.75 1.50
N CYS A 17 9.07 0.64 0.98
CA CYS A 17 8.38 -0.31 1.84
C CYS A 17 9.31 -1.10 2.77
N GLY A 18 10.58 -1.24 2.41
CA GLY A 18 11.51 -2.02 3.21
C GLY A 18 11.19 -3.51 3.17
N ARG A 19 11.74 -4.24 4.14
CA ARG A 19 11.64 -5.69 4.16
C ARG A 19 10.35 -6.23 4.80
N GLY A 20 9.55 -5.37 5.39
CA GLY A 20 8.29 -5.77 6.01
C GLY A 20 8.41 -6.25 7.44
N VAL A 21 9.35 -7.13 7.74
CA VAL A 21 9.60 -7.61 9.08
C VAL A 21 11.06 -7.35 9.42
N TYR A 22 11.29 -6.65 10.53
CA TYR A 22 12.63 -6.30 10.96
C TYR A 22 13.29 -7.44 11.71
N ALA A 23 14.62 -7.34 11.88
CA ALA A 23 15.40 -8.39 12.54
C ALA A 23 14.91 -8.69 13.96
N ASP A 24 14.36 -7.70 14.65
CA ASP A 24 13.84 -7.87 16.01
C ASP A 24 12.40 -8.38 16.02
N GLY A 25 11.83 -8.69 14.87
CA GLY A 25 10.46 -9.16 14.75
C GLY A 25 9.43 -8.05 14.61
N GLY A 26 9.85 -6.79 14.65
CA GLY A 26 8.94 -5.66 14.45
C GLY A 26 8.40 -5.62 13.05
N LEU A 27 7.15 -5.17 12.91
CA LEU A 27 6.50 -5.09 11.61
C LEU A 27 6.74 -3.74 10.95
N GLY A 28 7.09 -3.78 9.66
CA GLY A 28 7.27 -2.57 8.88
C GLY A 28 5.97 -2.02 8.34
N SER A 29 6.07 -0.87 7.66
CA SER A 29 4.90 -0.17 7.15
C SER A 29 4.03 -1.01 6.22
N PRO A 30 4.56 -1.83 5.29
CA PRO A 30 3.68 -2.58 4.40
C PRO A 30 2.81 -3.58 5.15
N ILE A 31 3.37 -4.25 6.16
CA ILE A 31 2.61 -5.23 6.91
C ILE A 31 1.55 -4.54 7.79
N ARG A 32 1.92 -3.43 8.41
CA ARG A 32 0.97 -2.65 9.20
C ARG A 32 -0.16 -2.12 8.35
N THR A 33 0.13 -1.75 7.11
CA THR A 33 -0.90 -1.29 6.17
C THR A 33 -1.89 -2.41 5.86
N VAL A 34 -1.40 -3.61 5.60
CA VAL A 34 -2.28 -4.75 5.33
C VAL A 34 -3.14 -5.07 6.54
N GLN A 35 -2.56 -5.04 7.74
CA GLN A 35 -3.30 -5.26 8.98
C GLN A 35 -4.43 -4.25 9.13
N ALA A 36 -4.12 -2.96 8.90
CA ALA A 36 -5.10 -1.90 9.03
C ALA A 36 -6.23 -2.05 8.03
N VAL A 37 -5.91 -2.39 6.78
CA VAL A 37 -6.92 -2.59 5.74
C VAL A 37 -7.83 -3.75 6.10
N LYS A 38 -7.27 -4.86 6.57
CA LYS A 38 -8.06 -6.01 6.98
C LYS A 38 -9.01 -5.66 8.12
N GLU A 39 -8.50 -4.93 9.12
CA GLU A 39 -9.31 -4.52 10.25
C GLU A 39 -10.46 -3.61 9.82
N VAL A 40 -10.18 -2.65 8.94
CA VAL A 40 -11.22 -1.76 8.43
C VAL A 40 -12.28 -2.55 7.66
N ARG A 41 -11.87 -3.50 6.84
CA ARG A 41 -12.81 -4.33 6.09
C ARG A 41 -13.69 -5.18 7.01
N ASP A 42 -13.09 -5.71 8.08
CA ASP A 42 -13.82 -6.56 9.01
C ASP A 42 -14.83 -5.75 9.83
N THR A 43 -14.50 -4.51 10.18
CA THR A 43 -15.37 -3.67 11.02
C THR A 43 -16.31 -2.79 10.21
N HIS A 44 -15.91 -2.42 9.01
CA HIS A 44 -16.69 -1.52 8.15
C HIS A 44 -16.73 -2.06 6.71
N PRO A 45 -17.50 -3.12 6.46
CA PRO A 45 -17.60 -3.68 5.12
C PRO A 45 -18.06 -2.63 4.11
N SER A 46 -17.45 -2.63 2.95
CA SER A 46 -17.69 -1.61 1.94
C SER A 46 -17.31 -2.15 0.56
N ASP A 47 -17.95 -1.61 -0.49
CA ASP A 47 -17.61 -1.93 -1.88
C ASP A 47 -16.41 -1.14 -2.38
N LYS A 48 -15.86 -0.28 -1.54
CA LYS A 48 -14.72 0.54 -1.91
C LYS A 48 -13.53 -0.33 -2.28
N ARG A 49 -12.89 0.00 -3.39
CA ARG A 49 -11.69 -0.71 -3.82
C ARG A 49 -10.48 -0.13 -3.10
N ILE A 50 -9.65 -1.00 -2.57
CA ILE A 50 -8.42 -0.59 -1.90
C ILE A 50 -7.26 -1.24 -2.63
N ASN A 51 -6.35 -0.42 -3.14
CA ASN A 51 -5.17 -0.86 -3.87
C ASN A 51 -3.93 -0.44 -3.10
N LEU A 52 -3.06 -1.40 -2.83
CA LEU A 52 -1.81 -1.16 -2.12
C LEU A 52 -0.66 -1.34 -3.10
N PHE A 53 0.28 -0.41 -3.07
CA PHE A 53 1.46 -0.45 -3.93
C PHE A 53 2.70 -0.40 -3.03
N PHE A 54 3.45 -1.48 -2.99
CA PHE A 54 4.66 -1.56 -2.18
C PHE A 54 5.87 -1.52 -3.10
N ASN A 55 6.71 -0.52 -2.92
CA ASN A 55 7.89 -0.31 -3.74
C ASN A 55 9.14 -0.20 -2.89
N ASP A 56 10.22 -0.77 -3.37
CA ASP A 56 11.54 -0.55 -2.82
C ASP A 56 12.56 -0.76 -3.93
N ALA A 57 13.69 -0.09 -3.83
CA ALA A 57 14.78 -0.28 -4.77
C ALA A 57 15.45 -1.63 -4.58
N GLU A 58 15.35 -2.21 -3.38
CA GLU A 58 15.93 -3.51 -3.06
C GLU A 58 14.92 -4.62 -3.33
N ASP A 59 15.17 -5.40 -4.38
CA ASP A 59 14.27 -6.46 -4.80
C ASP A 59 14.03 -7.50 -3.71
N SER A 60 15.06 -7.83 -2.94
CA SER A 60 14.94 -8.82 -1.86
C SER A 60 13.94 -8.39 -0.80
N TYR A 61 13.83 -7.08 -0.54
CA TYR A 61 12.87 -6.56 0.43
C TYR A 61 11.44 -6.74 -0.09
N VAL A 62 11.23 -6.41 -1.36
CA VAL A 62 9.91 -6.55 -1.97
C VAL A 62 9.46 -8.00 -1.95
N LYS A 63 10.38 -8.92 -2.25
CA LYS A 63 10.10 -10.35 -2.21
C LYS A 63 9.76 -10.83 -0.80
N GLN A 64 10.45 -10.33 0.20
CA GLN A 64 10.17 -10.68 1.59
C GLN A 64 8.78 -10.20 2.01
N VAL A 65 8.41 -8.99 1.63
CA VAL A 65 7.08 -8.45 1.91
C VAL A 65 6.01 -9.34 1.27
N LYS A 66 6.19 -9.66 0.00
CA LYS A 66 5.25 -10.50 -0.73
C LYS A 66 5.09 -11.87 -0.08
N GLN A 67 6.21 -12.49 0.28
CA GLN A 67 6.19 -13.80 0.92
C GLN A 67 5.45 -13.75 2.27
N TYR A 68 5.77 -12.77 3.10
CA TYR A 68 5.13 -12.64 4.40
C TYR A 68 3.61 -12.45 4.27
N ILE A 69 3.19 -11.60 3.35
CA ILE A 69 1.77 -11.33 3.16
C ILE A 69 1.05 -12.58 2.65
N ASN A 70 1.64 -13.29 1.70
CA ASN A 70 1.02 -14.51 1.17
C ASN A 70 0.92 -15.60 2.22
N GLU A 71 1.87 -15.69 3.14
CA GLU A 71 1.86 -16.69 4.20
C GLU A 71 0.91 -16.34 5.34
N ASN A 72 0.85 -15.07 5.71
CA ASN A 72 0.07 -14.64 6.88
C ASN A 72 -1.31 -14.07 6.53
N TYR A 73 -1.49 -13.64 5.29
CA TYR A 73 -2.75 -13.11 4.79
C TYR A 73 -3.08 -13.75 3.44
N PRO A 74 -3.28 -15.08 3.42
CA PRO A 74 -3.53 -15.77 2.15
C PRO A 74 -4.81 -15.32 1.45
N ASP A 75 -5.74 -14.74 2.21
CA ASP A 75 -7.00 -14.22 1.70
C ASP A 75 -6.94 -12.73 1.37
N ASN A 76 -5.74 -12.15 1.24
CA ASN A 76 -5.60 -10.71 1.02
C ASN A 76 -6.36 -10.21 -0.20
N LYS A 77 -6.53 -11.02 -1.23
CA LYS A 77 -7.26 -10.64 -2.43
C LYS A 77 -8.74 -10.37 -2.18
N ASN A 78 -9.26 -10.84 -1.04
CA ASN A 78 -10.65 -10.63 -0.69
C ASN A 78 -10.88 -9.24 -0.11
N PHE A 79 -9.84 -8.56 0.37
CA PHE A 79 -10.01 -7.25 0.99
C PHE A 79 -9.17 -6.13 0.37
N CYS A 80 -8.21 -6.45 -0.48
CA CYS A 80 -7.44 -5.43 -1.20
C CYS A 80 -6.72 -6.04 -2.40
N LYS A 81 -6.22 -5.17 -3.26
CA LYS A 81 -5.35 -5.58 -4.36
C LYS A 81 -3.96 -5.05 -4.06
N ILE A 82 -2.96 -5.91 -4.09
CA ILE A 82 -1.59 -5.53 -3.77
C ILE A 82 -0.72 -5.65 -5.02
N THR A 83 0.01 -4.59 -5.31
CA THR A 83 0.98 -4.56 -6.41
C THR A 83 2.37 -4.36 -5.81
N TYR A 84 3.28 -5.22 -6.19
CA TYR A 84 4.67 -5.18 -5.71
C TYR A 84 5.56 -4.62 -6.82
N LEU A 85 6.32 -3.59 -6.49
CA LEU A 85 7.15 -2.87 -7.45
C LEU A 85 8.59 -2.83 -6.94
N CYS A 86 9.54 -2.85 -7.88
CA CYS A 86 10.94 -2.72 -7.54
C CYS A 86 11.55 -1.65 -8.44
N GLY A 87 11.93 -0.54 -7.84
CA GLY A 87 12.52 0.57 -8.58
C GLY A 87 12.84 1.73 -7.67
N SER A 88 13.48 2.74 -8.22
CA SER A 88 13.78 3.93 -7.44
C SER A 88 12.50 4.71 -7.15
N ALA A 89 12.52 5.42 -6.01
CA ALA A 89 11.41 6.28 -5.65
C ALA A 89 11.17 7.37 -6.71
N GLU A 90 12.25 7.91 -7.25
CA GLU A 90 12.17 8.97 -8.25
C GLU A 90 11.44 8.49 -9.51
N GLU A 91 11.80 7.31 -10.01
CA GLU A 91 11.15 6.75 -11.19
C GLU A 91 9.67 6.47 -10.94
N LEU A 92 9.37 5.92 -9.77
CA LEU A 92 8.00 5.63 -9.40
C LEU A 92 7.17 6.90 -9.35
N LEU A 93 7.68 7.92 -8.67
CA LEU A 93 6.96 9.19 -8.52
C LEU A 93 6.73 9.87 -9.87
N LYS A 94 7.69 9.79 -10.78
CA LYS A 94 7.53 10.34 -12.12
C LYS A 94 6.41 9.65 -12.89
N LYS A 95 6.35 8.33 -12.81
CA LYS A 95 5.28 7.57 -13.47
C LYS A 95 3.92 7.91 -12.88
N LEU A 96 3.86 8.02 -11.55
CA LEU A 96 2.61 8.28 -10.86
C LEU A 96 2.07 9.69 -11.12
N CYS A 97 2.93 10.69 -11.27
CA CYS A 97 2.50 12.04 -11.57
C CYS A 97 1.63 12.11 -12.83
N GLY A 98 2.01 11.39 -13.87
CA GLY A 98 1.23 11.35 -15.09
C GLY A 98 -0.10 10.64 -14.93
N LYS A 99 -0.14 9.60 -14.12
CA LYS A 99 -1.37 8.83 -13.90
C LYS A 99 -2.33 9.52 -12.95
N LEU A 100 -1.80 10.16 -11.91
CA LEU A 100 -2.65 10.78 -10.89
C LEU A 100 -3.46 11.96 -11.43
N SER A 101 -2.93 12.66 -12.41
CA SER A 101 -3.67 13.76 -13.04
C SER A 101 -4.92 13.30 -13.77
N LYS A 102 -5.05 11.99 -14.00
CA LYS A 102 -6.18 11.40 -14.72
C LYS A 102 -7.15 10.64 -13.81
N THR A 103 -6.92 10.67 -12.49
CA THR A 103 -7.82 9.96 -11.59
C THR A 103 -9.10 10.74 -11.37
N SER A 104 -10.18 10.01 -11.06
CA SER A 104 -11.47 10.61 -10.83
C SER A 104 -11.54 11.27 -9.46
N PHE A 105 -12.59 12.09 -9.25
CA PHE A 105 -12.81 12.75 -7.97
C PHE A 105 -13.15 11.76 -6.83
N THR A 106 -13.52 10.53 -7.19
CA THR A 106 -13.89 9.52 -6.21
C THR A 106 -12.71 8.64 -5.80
N THR A 107 -11.53 8.95 -6.31
CA THR A 107 -10.30 8.22 -5.98
C THR A 107 -9.45 9.02 -5.01
N LYS A 108 -9.02 8.38 -3.93
CA LYS A 108 -8.08 8.97 -2.98
C LYS A 108 -6.73 8.29 -3.10
N ASN A 109 -5.67 9.10 -3.07
CA ASN A 109 -4.30 8.62 -3.18
C ASN A 109 -3.51 9.04 -1.95
N PHE A 110 -2.89 8.07 -1.29
CA PHE A 110 -2.05 8.31 -0.11
C PHE A 110 -0.65 7.82 -0.41
N PHE A 111 0.35 8.63 -0.03
CA PHE A 111 1.76 8.30 -0.25
C PHE A 111 2.47 8.26 1.09
N PHE A 112 3.19 7.18 1.33
CA PHE A 112 4.13 7.09 2.44
C PHE A 112 5.52 7.18 1.84
N ILE A 113 6.20 8.26 2.14
CA ILE A 113 7.54 8.54 1.61
C ILE A 113 8.50 8.72 2.79
N ASP A 114 9.01 7.62 3.30
CA ASP A 114 9.97 7.62 4.38
C ASP A 114 11.20 6.82 3.90
N PRO A 115 12.23 7.51 3.39
CA PRO A 115 13.37 6.83 2.76
C PRO A 115 14.18 5.95 3.71
N TYR A 116 14.06 6.16 5.01
CA TYR A 116 14.81 5.38 5.99
C TYR A 116 13.92 4.39 6.73
N GLY A 117 12.65 4.33 6.34
CA GLY A 117 11.69 3.57 7.06
C GLY A 117 11.56 4.10 8.48
N TYR A 118 10.96 3.34 9.33
CA TYR A 118 10.86 3.72 10.70
C TYR A 118 12.19 3.48 11.40
N LYS A 119 12.71 4.52 12.01
CA LYS A 119 13.93 4.43 12.79
C LYS A 119 13.56 4.37 14.25
N SER A 120 13.83 3.26 14.81
CA SER A 120 13.65 3.13 16.25
C SER A 120 14.86 3.71 16.96
#